data_326018d7855b12714d094e3b8a4ffc86
#
_entry.id   326018d7855b12714d094e3b8a4ffc86
#
_cell.length_a   1.000
_cell.length_b   1.000
_cell.length_c   1.000
_cell.angle_alpha   90.00
_cell.angle_beta   90.00
_cell.angle_gamma   90.00
#
_symmetry.space_group_name_H-M   'P 1'
#
loop_
_entity.id
_entity.type
_entity.pdbx_description
1 polymer ?
#
loop_
_entity_poly.entity_id
_entity_poly.type
_entity_poly.pdbx_seq_one_letter_code
_entity_poly.pdbx_strand_id
1 'polypeptide(L)'
;MIKLKKRKATLMKCKYPINKELLQYCFKIPHFPKCFIPFLQGSLKFYGKILLNDKRVNVKTFKLENKVKMFMISPKNSNTRKVLYYIHGGGFVFPHAPYHIKLAIEYAIRLDAKVFLIDYRLAPKYKYPIANEDCFLGYEFLYNNKDILNIDIDKLVIGGDSAGGYLTITTTLKIYEKYKVVPKGNMLLYPVCDTDKNSESMIKYTDTPLCNSKDAKMYDAWFNDGNMTSILNEDLSIIPNTYMEIAEFDCLRDGAITYKDVLTNLNKNIEFHDVLETMHGFDFAINAKITRECVNNRIKFMESIFNE
;
A
#
# COMPACT_ATOMS: atom_id res chain seq x y z
N MET A 1 18.59 -34.21 18.75
CA MET A 1 17.97 -33.99 17.42
C MET A 1 16.45 -34.10 17.53
N ILE A 2 15.75 -32.99 17.71
CA ILE A 2 14.28 -32.97 17.81
C ILE A 2 13.77 -32.87 16.35
N LYS A 3 13.20 -33.97 15.85
CA LYS A 3 12.51 -33.99 14.56
C LYS A 3 11.23 -33.15 14.68
N LEU A 4 11.25 -31.92 14.19
CA LEU A 4 10.05 -31.14 13.95
C LEU A 4 9.20 -31.88 12.92
N LYS A 5 8.14 -32.55 13.37
CA LYS A 5 7.09 -33.10 12.49
C LYS A 5 6.51 -31.93 11.70
N LYS A 6 6.75 -31.90 10.38
CA LYS A 6 5.98 -31.05 9.45
C LYS A 6 4.50 -31.36 9.67
N ARG A 7 3.78 -30.51 10.41
CA ARG A 7 2.32 -30.53 10.39
C ARG A 7 1.93 -30.27 8.94
N LYS A 8 1.28 -31.26 8.31
CA LYS A 8 0.51 -31.03 7.08
C LYS A 8 -0.55 -30.00 7.46
N ALA A 9 -0.34 -28.74 7.04
CA ALA A 9 -1.37 -27.75 7.09
C ALA A 9 -2.53 -28.32 6.26
N THR A 10 -3.65 -28.58 6.89
CA THR A 10 -4.89 -28.90 6.19
C THR A 10 -5.20 -27.66 5.39
N LEU A 11 -5.01 -27.71 4.08
CA LEU A 11 -5.37 -26.63 3.16
C LEU A 11 -6.85 -26.32 3.44
N MET A 12 -7.13 -25.14 3.97
CA MET A 12 -8.52 -24.69 4.12
C MET A 12 -9.12 -24.71 2.72
N LYS A 13 -10.29 -25.39 2.58
CA LYS A 13 -11.08 -25.30 1.37
C LYS A 13 -11.50 -23.85 1.22
N CYS A 14 -10.82 -23.11 0.34
CA CYS A 14 -11.25 -21.78 0.00
C CYS A 14 -12.54 -21.89 -0.84
N LYS A 15 -13.54 -21.09 -0.50
CA LYS A 15 -14.82 -21.01 -1.23
C LYS A 15 -14.63 -20.46 -2.64
N TYR A 16 -13.63 -19.59 -2.81
CA TYR A 16 -13.32 -18.91 -4.06
C TYR A 16 -12.25 -19.67 -4.83
N PRO A 17 -12.29 -19.69 -6.17
CA PRO A 17 -11.30 -20.36 -7.01
C PRO A 17 -9.98 -19.57 -7.06
N ILE A 18 -9.35 -19.43 -5.90
CA ILE A 18 -8.07 -18.72 -5.72
C ILE A 18 -6.92 -19.60 -6.23
N ASN A 19 -5.92 -18.95 -6.82
CA ASN A 19 -4.72 -19.59 -7.32
C ASN A 19 -4.07 -20.50 -6.27
N LYS A 20 -3.63 -21.68 -6.69
CA LYS A 20 -3.12 -22.73 -5.79
C LYS A 20 -1.95 -22.26 -4.92
N GLU A 21 -1.10 -21.38 -5.45
CA GLU A 21 0.05 -20.86 -4.72
C GLU A 21 -0.36 -19.90 -3.58
N LEU A 22 -1.56 -19.31 -3.67
CA LEU A 22 -2.10 -18.41 -2.66
C LEU A 22 -2.87 -19.14 -1.55
N LEU A 23 -3.25 -20.41 -1.74
CA LEU A 23 -4.13 -21.14 -0.80
C LEU A 23 -3.59 -21.21 0.64
N GLN A 24 -2.28 -21.25 0.83
CA GLN A 24 -1.68 -21.23 2.18
C GLN A 24 -1.89 -19.89 2.91
N TYR A 25 -2.29 -18.83 2.21
CA TYR A 25 -2.61 -17.50 2.74
C TYR A 25 -4.12 -17.27 2.84
N CYS A 26 -4.95 -18.27 2.50
CA CYS A 26 -6.40 -18.21 2.62
C CYS A 26 -6.83 -18.40 4.08
N PHE A 27 -6.49 -17.44 4.94
CA PHE A 27 -6.90 -17.40 6.33
C PHE A 27 -7.65 -16.10 6.65
N LYS A 28 -8.46 -16.13 7.69
CA LYS A 28 -9.10 -14.92 8.21
C LYS A 28 -8.20 -14.29 9.26
N ILE A 29 -8.05 -12.98 9.20
CA ILE A 29 -7.39 -12.24 10.27
C ILE A 29 -8.31 -12.28 11.50
N PRO A 30 -7.83 -12.75 12.67
CA PRO A 30 -8.65 -12.76 13.87
C PRO A 30 -9.11 -11.35 14.26
N HIS A 31 -10.36 -11.23 14.64
CA HIS A 31 -10.86 -9.96 15.19
C HIS A 31 -10.39 -9.82 16.64
N PHE A 32 -9.61 -8.79 16.89
CA PHE A 32 -9.16 -8.45 18.23
C PHE A 32 -10.05 -7.36 18.85
N PRO A 33 -10.29 -7.40 20.17
CA PRO A 33 -10.91 -6.28 20.86
C PRO A 33 -10.15 -4.98 20.61
N LYS A 34 -10.86 -3.87 20.43
CA LYS A 34 -10.28 -2.56 20.09
C LYS A 34 -9.17 -2.13 21.07
N CYS A 35 -9.32 -2.46 22.36
CA CYS A 35 -8.32 -2.16 23.40
C CYS A 35 -7.01 -2.94 23.22
N PHE A 36 -7.01 -4.06 22.48
CA PHE A 36 -5.82 -4.88 22.24
C PHE A 36 -5.02 -4.43 21.01
N ILE A 37 -5.62 -3.64 20.14
CA ILE A 37 -4.99 -3.17 18.89
C ILE A 37 -3.65 -2.44 19.12
N PRO A 38 -3.50 -1.51 20.10
CA PRO A 38 -2.21 -0.84 20.32
C PRO A 38 -1.06 -1.80 20.67
N PHE A 39 -1.34 -2.87 21.41
CA PHE A 39 -0.34 -3.90 21.72
C PHE A 39 0.07 -4.66 20.46
N LEU A 40 -0.90 -5.07 19.63
CA LEU A 40 -0.64 -5.74 18.37
C LEU A 40 0.17 -4.86 17.41
N GLN A 41 -0.18 -3.57 17.31
CA GLN A 41 0.56 -2.58 16.53
C GLN A 41 2.03 -2.49 16.98
N GLY A 42 2.27 -2.43 18.28
CA GLY A 42 3.61 -2.39 18.85
C GLY A 42 4.44 -3.64 18.50
N SER A 43 3.84 -4.82 18.61
CA SER A 43 4.48 -6.10 18.29
C SER A 43 4.84 -6.21 16.80
N LEU A 44 3.94 -5.81 15.91
CA LEU A 44 4.18 -5.82 14.47
C LEU A 44 5.25 -4.81 14.06
N LYS A 45 5.27 -3.61 14.63
CA LYS A 45 6.33 -2.61 14.41
C LYS A 45 7.70 -3.10 14.89
N PHE A 46 7.76 -3.80 16.01
CA PHE A 46 9.00 -4.39 16.50
C PHE A 46 9.53 -5.46 15.54
N TYR A 47 8.66 -6.35 15.06
CA TYR A 47 9.04 -7.36 14.07
C TYR A 47 9.50 -6.74 12.75
N GLY A 48 8.83 -5.69 12.30
CA GLY A 48 9.22 -4.93 11.11
C GLY A 48 10.64 -4.38 11.19
N LYS A 49 11.07 -3.88 12.34
CA LYS A 49 12.46 -3.38 12.53
C LYS A 49 13.51 -4.47 12.33
N ILE A 50 13.20 -5.72 12.69
CA ILE A 50 14.12 -6.85 12.48
C ILE A 50 14.33 -7.10 10.99
N LEU A 51 13.25 -7.00 10.19
CA LEU A 51 13.30 -7.21 8.74
C LEU A 51 14.03 -6.10 7.99
N LEU A 52 14.08 -4.89 8.54
CA LEU A 52 14.86 -3.78 7.97
C LEU A 52 16.37 -3.99 8.08
N ASN A 53 16.86 -4.96 8.85
CA ASN A 53 18.28 -5.32 8.97
C ASN A 53 18.71 -6.27 7.82
N ASP A 54 18.47 -5.90 6.59
CA ASP A 54 18.88 -6.65 5.39
C ASP A 54 20.26 -6.17 4.91
N LYS A 55 21.18 -7.12 4.72
CA LYS A 55 22.58 -6.81 4.36
C LYS A 55 22.75 -6.23 2.95
N ARG A 56 21.72 -6.31 2.10
CA ARG A 56 21.75 -5.84 0.69
C ARG A 56 21.47 -4.35 0.56
N VAL A 57 20.90 -3.74 1.58
CA VAL A 57 20.48 -2.33 1.57
C VAL A 57 21.05 -1.55 2.74
N ASN A 58 21.06 -0.23 2.61
CA ASN A 58 21.25 0.70 3.70
C ASN A 58 19.88 1.20 4.14
N VAL A 59 19.64 1.22 5.46
CA VAL A 59 18.39 1.75 6.03
C VAL A 59 18.69 2.92 6.94
N LYS A 60 18.06 4.06 6.65
CA LYS A 60 18.13 5.27 7.50
C LYS A 60 16.73 5.59 8.00
N THR A 61 16.61 5.90 9.28
CA THR A 61 15.33 6.27 9.90
C THR A 61 15.31 7.76 10.17
N PHE A 62 14.27 8.43 9.66
CA PHE A 62 13.98 9.83 9.97
C PHE A 62 12.83 9.90 10.97
N LYS A 63 12.93 10.82 11.89
CA LYS A 63 11.85 11.19 12.81
C LYS A 63 11.29 12.52 12.32
N LEU A 64 10.08 12.48 11.84
CA LEU A 64 9.34 13.66 11.43
C LEU A 64 8.60 14.26 12.62
N GLU A 65 7.90 15.36 12.40
CA GLU A 65 6.99 15.93 13.38
C GLU A 65 5.94 14.90 13.86
N ASN A 66 5.27 15.20 14.95
CA ASN A 66 4.22 14.35 15.53
C ASN A 66 4.66 12.91 15.82
N LYS A 67 5.98 12.66 15.94
CA LYS A 67 6.59 11.32 16.16
C LYS A 67 6.40 10.34 14.99
N VAL A 68 6.00 10.83 13.82
CA VAL A 68 5.96 10.03 12.59
C VAL A 68 7.36 9.58 12.22
N LYS A 69 7.51 8.37 11.73
CA LYS A 69 8.79 7.84 11.26
C LYS A 69 8.73 7.56 9.78
N MET A 70 9.86 7.73 9.13
CA MET A 70 10.04 7.34 7.75
C MET A 70 11.36 6.59 7.59
N PHE A 71 11.31 5.46 6.92
CA PHE A 71 12.47 4.62 6.64
C PHE A 71 12.90 4.85 5.19
N MET A 72 14.12 5.31 4.98
CA MET A 72 14.76 5.31 3.67
C MET A 72 15.52 4.01 3.49
N ILE A 73 15.15 3.24 2.48
CA ILE A 73 15.78 1.99 2.09
C ILE A 73 16.48 2.26 0.74
N SER A 74 17.78 2.08 0.68
CA SER A 74 18.56 2.31 -0.54
C SER A 74 19.51 1.15 -0.80
N PRO A 75 19.84 0.83 -2.06
CA PRO A 75 20.84 -0.19 -2.36
C PRO A 75 22.20 0.21 -1.79
N LYS A 76 23.02 -0.77 -1.42
CA LYS A 76 24.41 -0.51 -1.05
C LYS A 76 25.20 -0.01 -2.27
N ASN A 77 26.10 0.93 -2.00
CA ASN A 77 27.03 1.48 -3.01
C ASN A 77 26.32 2.17 -4.21
N SER A 78 25.08 2.60 -4.02
CA SER A 78 24.33 3.35 -5.03
C SER A 78 24.33 4.84 -4.71
N ASN A 79 24.43 5.67 -5.74
CA ASN A 79 24.27 7.13 -5.67
C ASN A 79 23.01 7.57 -6.45
N THR A 80 22.02 6.70 -6.53
CA THR A 80 20.78 6.94 -7.28
C THR A 80 20.02 8.16 -6.76
N ARG A 81 19.34 8.84 -7.68
CA ARG A 81 18.40 9.93 -7.38
C ARG A 81 16.93 9.48 -7.56
N LYS A 82 16.69 8.28 -8.10
CA LYS A 82 15.36 7.69 -8.27
C LYS A 82 14.68 7.53 -6.92
N VAL A 83 13.41 7.89 -6.83
CA VAL A 83 12.68 7.91 -5.56
C VAL A 83 11.28 7.31 -5.69
N LEU A 84 10.99 6.34 -4.81
CA LEU A 84 9.66 5.81 -4.55
C LEU A 84 9.25 6.20 -3.13
N TYR A 85 8.12 6.88 -2.99
CA TYR A 85 7.47 7.09 -1.70
C TYR A 85 6.36 6.06 -1.54
N TYR A 86 6.55 5.08 -0.62
CA TYR A 86 5.63 3.97 -0.45
C TYR A 86 4.82 4.11 0.83
N ILE A 87 3.49 4.08 0.69
CA ILE A 87 2.52 4.22 1.78
C ILE A 87 1.84 2.86 1.97
N HIS A 88 2.10 2.21 3.10
CA HIS A 88 1.62 0.86 3.34
C HIS A 88 0.11 0.78 3.59
N GLY A 89 -0.49 -0.37 3.25
CA GLY A 89 -1.86 -0.72 3.58
C GLY A 89 -2.05 -1.17 5.04
N GLY A 90 -3.15 -1.86 5.30
CA GLY A 90 -3.50 -2.38 6.63
C GLY A 90 -4.74 -1.73 7.23
N GLY A 91 -5.68 -1.26 6.39
CA GLY A 91 -6.98 -0.73 6.82
C GLY A 91 -6.87 0.49 7.73
N PHE A 92 -5.79 1.29 7.61
CA PHE A 92 -5.47 2.42 8.48
C PHE A 92 -5.23 2.03 9.96
N VAL A 93 -5.30 0.74 10.28
CA VAL A 93 -5.23 0.18 11.63
C VAL A 93 -3.93 -0.58 11.88
N PHE A 94 -3.47 -1.35 10.92
CA PHE A 94 -2.26 -2.16 11.06
C PHE A 94 -1.04 -1.45 10.46
N PRO A 95 0.13 -1.57 11.12
CA PRO A 95 1.38 -1.04 10.58
C PRO A 95 1.82 -1.88 9.37
N HIS A 96 2.88 -1.42 8.72
CA HIS A 96 3.52 -2.17 7.65
C HIS A 96 3.74 -3.64 8.03
N ALA A 97 3.24 -4.54 7.21
CA ALA A 97 3.43 -5.97 7.34
C ALA A 97 4.81 -6.41 6.79
N PRO A 98 5.28 -7.62 7.10
CA PRO A 98 6.56 -8.14 6.59
C PRO A 98 6.73 -8.06 5.08
N TYR A 99 5.68 -8.26 4.31
CA TYR A 99 5.75 -8.20 2.85
C TYR A 99 6.00 -6.78 2.34
N HIS A 100 5.46 -5.74 2.98
CA HIS A 100 5.75 -4.35 2.60
C HIS A 100 7.25 -4.04 2.67
N ILE A 101 7.92 -4.49 3.74
CA ILE A 101 9.36 -4.28 3.90
C ILE A 101 10.13 -5.06 2.83
N LYS A 102 9.76 -6.32 2.59
CA LYS A 102 10.40 -7.16 1.56
C LYS A 102 10.24 -6.55 0.17
N LEU A 103 9.05 -6.07 -0.17
CA LEU A 103 8.79 -5.39 -1.44
C LEU A 103 9.57 -4.07 -1.54
N ALA A 104 9.60 -3.26 -0.47
CA ALA A 104 10.38 -2.03 -0.46
C ALA A 104 11.87 -2.28 -0.69
N ILE A 105 12.44 -3.32 -0.07
CA ILE A 105 13.83 -3.74 -0.31
C ILE A 105 14.02 -4.21 -1.75
N GLU A 106 13.08 -4.99 -2.27
CA GLU A 106 13.15 -5.47 -3.64
C GLU A 106 13.05 -4.34 -4.66
N TYR A 107 12.12 -3.41 -4.49
CA TYR A 107 12.02 -2.21 -5.33
C TYR A 107 13.32 -1.39 -5.27
N ALA A 108 13.87 -1.18 -4.06
CA ALA A 108 15.14 -0.47 -3.94
C ALA A 108 16.25 -1.11 -4.76
N ILE A 109 16.41 -2.43 -4.66
CA ILE A 109 17.50 -3.17 -5.33
C ILE A 109 17.28 -3.23 -6.84
N ARG A 110 16.07 -3.61 -7.29
CA ARG A 110 15.81 -3.87 -8.71
C ARG A 110 15.71 -2.60 -9.55
N LEU A 111 15.24 -1.51 -8.97
CA LEU A 111 15.12 -0.21 -9.64
C LEU A 111 16.37 0.65 -9.48
N ASP A 112 17.28 0.24 -8.63
CA ASP A 112 18.32 1.11 -8.12
C ASP A 112 17.71 2.44 -7.66
N ALA A 113 16.84 2.40 -6.66
CA ALA A 113 16.05 3.54 -6.19
C ALA A 113 16.09 3.67 -4.68
N LYS A 114 15.88 4.88 -4.17
CA LYS A 114 15.61 5.13 -2.75
C LYS A 114 14.12 4.97 -2.50
N VAL A 115 13.76 4.00 -1.65
CA VAL A 115 12.38 3.75 -1.24
C VAL A 115 12.17 4.35 0.14
N PHE A 116 11.21 5.27 0.24
CA PHE A 116 10.83 5.89 1.50
C PHE A 116 9.51 5.27 1.96
N LEU A 117 9.56 4.49 3.05
CA LEU A 117 8.40 3.84 3.67
C LEU A 117 7.99 4.65 4.91
N ILE A 118 6.79 5.20 4.91
CA ILE A 118 6.26 5.98 6.04
C ILE A 118 5.54 5.08 7.05
N ASP A 119 5.78 5.34 8.34
CA ASP A 119 5.09 4.73 9.49
C ASP A 119 4.11 5.77 10.06
N TYR A 120 3.01 6.02 9.35
CA TYR A 120 1.98 6.98 9.72
C TYR A 120 1.22 6.55 10.97
N ARG A 121 0.56 7.48 11.66
CA ARG A 121 -0.21 7.23 12.87
C ARG A 121 -1.50 6.49 12.55
N LEU A 122 -1.86 5.50 13.38
CA LEU A 122 -2.86 4.48 13.09
C LEU A 122 -4.12 4.63 13.96
N ALA A 123 -5.25 4.29 13.36
CA ALA A 123 -6.49 4.04 14.08
C ALA A 123 -6.37 2.80 15.00
N PRO A 124 -7.19 2.68 16.01
CA PRO A 124 -8.29 3.55 16.41
C PRO A 124 -7.89 4.77 17.24
N LYS A 125 -6.58 4.91 17.58
CA LYS A 125 -6.09 6.03 18.38
C LYS A 125 -6.09 7.33 17.60
N TYR A 126 -5.70 7.26 16.34
CA TYR A 126 -5.62 8.39 15.42
C TYR A 126 -6.56 8.17 14.26
N LYS A 127 -7.64 8.93 14.25
CA LYS A 127 -8.68 8.86 13.24
C LYS A 127 -8.36 9.76 12.06
N TYR A 128 -9.20 9.71 11.02
CA TYR A 128 -9.19 10.65 9.92
C TYR A 128 -9.24 12.10 10.47
N PRO A 129 -8.48 13.05 9.88
CA PRO A 129 -7.60 12.91 8.74
C PRO A 129 -6.10 12.65 9.09
N ILE A 130 -5.79 12.23 10.32
CA ILE A 130 -4.41 12.19 10.84
C ILE A 130 -3.44 11.40 9.95
N ALA A 131 -3.86 10.25 9.41
CA ALA A 131 -3.00 9.48 8.51
C ALA A 131 -2.72 10.22 7.18
N ASN A 132 -3.70 10.96 6.67
CA ASN A 132 -3.55 11.78 5.47
C ASN A 132 -2.55 12.93 5.70
N GLU A 133 -2.63 13.58 6.87
CA GLU A 133 -1.69 14.63 7.28
C GLU A 133 -0.28 14.10 7.42
N ASP A 134 -0.11 12.93 8.04
CA ASP A 134 1.19 12.29 8.20
C ASP A 134 1.82 11.91 6.86
N CYS A 135 1.03 11.38 5.91
CA CYS A 135 1.52 11.05 4.58
C CYS A 135 1.92 12.31 3.79
N PHE A 136 1.15 13.38 3.91
CA PHE A 136 1.52 14.66 3.30
C PHE A 136 2.78 15.25 3.96
N LEU A 137 2.91 15.22 5.29
CA LEU A 137 4.13 15.60 6.01
C LEU A 137 5.35 14.81 5.51
N GLY A 138 5.18 13.52 5.22
CA GLY A 138 6.23 12.70 4.62
C GLY A 138 6.67 13.23 3.26
N TYR A 139 5.74 13.62 2.38
CA TYR A 139 6.08 14.26 1.11
C TYR A 139 6.79 15.60 1.33
N GLU A 140 6.30 16.45 2.22
CA GLU A 140 6.94 17.74 2.51
C GLU A 140 8.38 17.58 2.99
N PHE A 141 8.63 16.55 3.81
CA PHE A 141 9.99 16.21 4.22
C PHE A 141 10.87 15.86 3.02
N LEU A 142 10.39 15.04 2.06
CA LEU A 142 11.13 14.73 0.85
C LEU A 142 11.40 15.97 0.00
N TYR A 143 10.37 16.77 -0.23
CA TYR A 143 10.44 18.00 -1.03
C TYR A 143 11.45 19.00 -0.47
N ASN A 144 11.39 19.26 0.84
CA ASN A 144 12.23 20.26 1.51
C ASN A 144 13.69 19.77 1.69
N ASN A 145 13.94 18.47 1.63
CA ASN A 145 15.27 17.88 1.85
C ASN A 145 15.82 17.18 0.60
N LYS A 146 15.25 17.42 -0.59
CA LYS A 146 15.60 16.70 -1.83
C LYS A 146 17.09 16.70 -2.15
N ASP A 147 17.77 17.82 -1.92
CA ASP A 147 19.19 17.98 -2.20
C ASP A 147 20.05 17.18 -1.19
N ILE A 148 19.74 17.29 0.11
CA ILE A 148 20.43 16.53 1.17
C ILE A 148 20.19 15.04 1.04
N LEU A 149 18.99 14.64 0.62
CA LEU A 149 18.63 13.25 0.38
C LEU A 149 19.17 12.75 -0.97
N ASN A 150 19.65 13.64 -1.81
CA ASN A 150 20.09 13.36 -3.18
C ASN A 150 19.00 12.57 -3.94
N ILE A 151 17.81 13.15 -4.06
CA ILE A 151 16.66 12.57 -4.79
C ILE A 151 16.20 13.52 -5.89
N ASP A 152 15.65 12.96 -6.95
CA ASP A 152 14.99 13.68 -8.02
C ASP A 152 13.47 13.70 -7.76
N ILE A 153 13.01 14.79 -7.12
CA ILE A 153 11.61 14.91 -6.73
C ILE A 153 10.67 15.07 -7.94
N ASP A 154 11.20 15.52 -9.09
CA ASP A 154 10.41 15.71 -10.30
C ASP A 154 10.10 14.36 -10.98
N LYS A 155 10.81 13.29 -10.59
CA LYS A 155 10.57 11.91 -11.01
C LYS A 155 9.98 11.04 -9.89
N LEU A 156 9.43 11.67 -8.86
CA LEU A 156 8.82 10.95 -7.73
C LEU A 156 7.67 10.04 -8.18
N VAL A 157 7.72 8.77 -7.78
CA VAL A 157 6.57 7.87 -7.77
C VAL A 157 6.05 7.77 -6.35
N ILE A 158 4.74 7.95 -6.15
CA ILE A 158 4.07 7.64 -4.88
C ILE A 158 3.26 6.36 -5.10
N GLY A 159 3.39 5.40 -4.20
CA GLY A 159 2.66 4.14 -4.32
C GLY A 159 2.16 3.63 -2.99
N GLY A 160 1.10 2.82 -3.06
CA GLY A 160 0.56 2.17 -1.87
C GLY A 160 -0.47 1.11 -2.19
N ASP A 161 -0.68 0.24 -1.23
CA ASP A 161 -1.62 -0.87 -1.31
C ASP A 161 -2.83 -0.65 -0.41
N SER A 162 -4.03 -1.07 -0.84
CA SER A 162 -5.24 -1.04 0.01
C SER A 162 -5.51 0.37 0.58
N ALA A 163 -5.54 0.52 1.89
CA ALA A 163 -5.62 1.82 2.59
C ALA A 163 -4.49 2.79 2.18
N GLY A 164 -3.28 2.25 1.90
CA GLY A 164 -2.16 3.04 1.38
C GLY A 164 -2.41 3.58 -0.03
N GLY A 165 -3.22 2.89 -0.83
CA GLY A 165 -3.69 3.39 -2.12
C GLY A 165 -4.56 4.65 -1.97
N TYR A 166 -5.51 4.64 -1.03
CA TYR A 166 -6.28 5.83 -0.67
C TYR A 166 -5.37 6.99 -0.24
N LEU A 167 -4.43 6.70 0.66
CA LEU A 167 -3.48 7.71 1.14
C LEU A 167 -2.55 8.21 0.03
N THR A 168 -2.20 7.39 -0.96
CA THR A 168 -1.45 7.81 -2.15
C THR A 168 -2.21 8.84 -2.95
N ILE A 169 -3.49 8.56 -3.25
CA ILE A 169 -4.33 9.47 -4.03
C ILE A 169 -4.55 10.77 -3.27
N THR A 170 -4.96 10.72 -2.01
CA THR A 170 -5.19 11.93 -1.21
C THR A 170 -3.92 12.75 -0.97
N THR A 171 -2.77 12.10 -0.85
CA THR A 171 -1.47 12.81 -0.80
C THR A 171 -1.18 13.52 -2.10
N THR A 172 -1.45 12.88 -3.25
CA THR A 172 -1.28 13.50 -4.59
C THR A 172 -2.18 14.74 -4.75
N LEU A 173 -3.45 14.64 -4.36
CA LEU A 173 -4.40 15.75 -4.39
C LEU A 173 -3.90 16.92 -3.51
N LYS A 174 -3.43 16.62 -2.30
CA LYS A 174 -2.95 17.64 -1.37
C LYS A 174 -1.62 18.29 -1.82
N ILE A 175 -0.75 17.55 -2.50
CA ILE A 175 0.44 18.10 -3.16
C ILE A 175 0.02 19.13 -4.22
N TYR A 176 -0.94 18.79 -5.07
CA TYR A 176 -1.43 19.71 -6.09
C TYR A 176 -2.13 20.93 -5.48
N GLU A 177 -2.94 20.74 -4.45
CA GLU A 177 -3.59 21.84 -3.74
C GLU A 177 -2.58 22.89 -3.28
N LYS A 178 -1.48 22.44 -2.65
CA LYS A 178 -0.49 23.33 -2.02
C LYS A 178 0.57 23.83 -2.99
N TYR A 179 1.12 22.97 -3.84
CA TYR A 179 2.30 23.26 -4.64
C TYR A 179 2.04 23.43 -6.14
N LYS A 180 0.82 23.10 -6.60
CA LYS A 180 0.42 23.11 -8.03
C LYS A 180 1.30 22.21 -8.92
N VAL A 181 1.88 21.19 -8.31
CA VAL A 181 2.61 20.10 -8.98
C VAL A 181 2.03 18.76 -8.58
N VAL A 182 2.31 17.73 -9.36
CA VAL A 182 1.93 16.35 -9.04
C VAL A 182 3.15 15.44 -9.09
N PRO A 183 3.18 14.32 -8.37
CA PRO A 183 4.20 13.29 -8.58
C PRO A 183 4.19 12.83 -10.04
N LYS A 184 5.30 12.27 -10.52
CA LYS A 184 5.42 11.81 -11.90
C LYS A 184 4.55 10.57 -12.16
N GLY A 185 4.33 9.73 -11.15
CA GLY A 185 3.45 8.56 -11.23
C GLY A 185 2.85 8.15 -9.91
N ASN A 186 1.67 7.50 -9.98
CA ASN A 186 1.05 6.80 -8.87
C ASN A 186 1.06 5.29 -9.12
N MET A 187 1.36 4.49 -8.08
CA MET A 187 1.27 3.04 -8.11
C MET A 187 0.24 2.57 -7.08
N LEU A 188 -0.91 2.09 -7.55
CA LEU A 188 -2.08 1.76 -6.73
C LEU A 188 -2.34 0.25 -6.76
N LEU A 189 -2.22 -0.40 -5.61
CA LEU A 189 -2.35 -1.85 -5.48
C LEU A 189 -3.65 -2.16 -4.73
N TYR A 190 -4.64 -2.75 -5.40
CA TYR A 190 -6.00 -3.03 -4.87
C TYR A 190 -6.49 -1.93 -3.91
N PRO A 191 -6.54 -0.66 -4.37
CA PRO A 191 -6.70 0.51 -3.51
C PRO A 191 -8.10 0.66 -2.95
N VAL A 192 -8.23 1.33 -1.79
CA VAL A 192 -9.50 1.94 -1.36
C VAL A 192 -9.71 3.21 -2.20
N CYS A 193 -10.76 3.25 -3.01
CA CYS A 193 -11.11 4.42 -3.83
C CYS A 193 -12.48 5.00 -3.49
N ASP A 194 -13.33 4.21 -2.84
CA ASP A 194 -14.68 4.62 -2.52
C ASP A 194 -15.02 4.32 -1.06
N THR A 195 -15.96 5.08 -0.54
CA THR A 195 -16.56 4.89 0.80
C THR A 195 -17.92 4.19 0.73
N ASP A 196 -18.42 3.84 -0.47
CA ASP A 196 -19.66 3.09 -0.64
C ASP A 196 -19.54 1.69 -0.04
N LYS A 197 -20.45 1.40 0.88
CA LYS A 197 -20.53 0.11 1.59
C LYS A 197 -21.55 -0.85 0.99
N ASN A 198 -22.20 -0.44 -0.10
CA ASN A 198 -23.31 -1.14 -0.74
C ASN A 198 -22.99 -1.55 -2.19
N SER A 199 -21.77 -1.34 -2.68
CA SER A 199 -21.35 -1.84 -3.98
C SER A 199 -21.50 -3.36 -4.07
N GLU A 200 -21.62 -3.91 -5.26
CA GLU A 200 -21.83 -5.35 -5.48
C GLU A 200 -20.72 -6.17 -4.85
N SER A 201 -19.45 -5.77 -5.03
CA SER A 201 -18.31 -6.44 -4.41
C SER A 201 -18.35 -6.38 -2.88
N MET A 202 -18.80 -5.27 -2.27
CA MET A 202 -18.97 -5.14 -0.82
C MET A 202 -20.10 -6.01 -0.27
N ILE A 203 -21.12 -6.30 -1.07
CA ILE A 203 -22.22 -7.20 -0.71
C ILE A 203 -21.77 -8.68 -0.89
N LYS A 204 -21.09 -8.98 -1.99
CA LYS A 204 -20.71 -10.33 -2.40
C LYS A 204 -19.55 -10.91 -1.58
N TYR A 205 -18.51 -10.13 -1.32
CA TYR A 205 -17.26 -10.61 -0.73
C TYR A 205 -17.20 -10.37 0.79
N THR A 206 -18.10 -11.06 1.52
CA THR A 206 -18.23 -10.95 2.98
C THR A 206 -17.36 -11.91 3.77
N ASP A 207 -16.67 -12.83 3.11
CA ASP A 207 -15.92 -13.93 3.73
C ASP A 207 -14.64 -14.32 2.96
N THR A 208 -14.15 -13.43 2.08
CA THR A 208 -12.87 -13.60 1.39
C THR A 208 -11.70 -13.64 2.39
N PRO A 209 -10.62 -14.37 2.04
CA PRO A 209 -9.43 -14.42 2.90
C PRO A 209 -8.76 -13.06 3.07
N LEU A 210 -7.98 -12.91 4.12
CA LEU A 210 -7.19 -11.74 4.53
C LEU A 210 -8.04 -10.51 4.83
N CYS A 211 -8.79 -9.99 3.88
CA CYS A 211 -9.70 -8.88 4.05
C CYS A 211 -11.00 -9.12 3.29
N ASN A 212 -12.11 -8.88 3.94
CA ASN A 212 -13.45 -8.98 3.37
C ASN A 212 -14.27 -7.76 3.77
N SER A 213 -15.50 -7.63 3.26
CA SER A 213 -16.30 -6.43 3.50
C SER A 213 -16.66 -6.18 4.98
N LYS A 214 -16.71 -7.23 5.82
CA LYS A 214 -16.94 -7.08 7.27
C LYS A 214 -15.70 -6.45 7.93
N ASP A 215 -14.52 -6.91 7.55
CA ASP A 215 -13.25 -6.35 8.02
C ASP A 215 -13.11 -4.89 7.54
N ALA A 216 -13.37 -4.62 6.26
CA ALA A 216 -13.31 -3.28 5.70
C ALA A 216 -14.26 -2.31 6.41
N LYS A 217 -15.53 -2.71 6.68
CA LYS A 217 -16.51 -1.92 7.43
C LYS A 217 -16.05 -1.67 8.87
N MET A 218 -15.43 -2.65 9.51
CA MET A 218 -14.90 -2.52 10.88
C MET A 218 -13.72 -1.54 10.93
N TYR A 219 -12.77 -1.64 10.00
CA TYR A 219 -11.62 -0.74 9.93
C TYR A 219 -12.04 0.68 9.62
N ASP A 220 -12.99 0.85 8.69
CA ASP A 220 -13.59 2.14 8.41
C ASP A 220 -14.23 2.76 9.67
N ALA A 221 -15.03 2.01 10.41
CA ALA A 221 -15.64 2.48 11.66
C ALA A 221 -14.63 2.87 12.75
N TRP A 222 -13.41 2.35 12.69
CA TRP A 222 -12.33 2.73 13.61
C TRP A 222 -11.55 3.95 13.14
N PHE A 223 -11.40 4.11 11.82
CA PHE A 223 -10.62 5.18 11.20
C PHE A 223 -11.46 6.43 10.92
N ASN A 224 -12.62 6.26 10.30
CA ASN A 224 -13.49 7.35 9.89
C ASN A 224 -14.13 8.03 11.10
N ASP A 225 -14.06 9.34 11.16
CA ASP A 225 -14.73 10.17 12.18
C ASP A 225 -16.07 10.74 11.68
N GLY A 226 -16.50 10.34 10.46
CA GLY A 226 -17.69 10.84 9.78
C GLY A 226 -17.39 11.84 8.66
N ASN A 227 -16.15 12.30 8.53
CA ASN A 227 -15.75 13.32 7.56
C ASN A 227 -14.93 12.77 6.36
N MET A 228 -14.60 11.47 6.36
CA MET A 228 -13.91 10.85 5.24
C MET A 228 -14.83 10.82 4.01
N THR A 229 -14.37 11.46 2.94
CA THR A 229 -15.08 11.50 1.65
C THR A 229 -14.59 10.42 0.71
N SER A 230 -15.44 10.03 -0.25
CA SER A 230 -15.02 9.21 -1.39
C SER A 230 -14.05 10.02 -2.27
N ILE A 231 -13.00 9.35 -2.74
CA ILE A 231 -12.07 9.93 -3.71
C ILE A 231 -12.79 10.31 -5.02
N LEU A 232 -13.87 9.62 -5.34
CA LEU A 232 -14.67 9.87 -6.54
C LEU A 232 -15.37 11.26 -6.54
N ASN A 233 -15.41 11.95 -5.41
CA ASN A 233 -15.94 13.29 -5.26
C ASN A 233 -14.88 14.40 -5.47
N GLU A 234 -13.61 14.01 -5.64
CA GLU A 234 -12.49 14.95 -5.79
C GLU A 234 -12.24 15.29 -7.27
N ASP A 235 -11.48 16.37 -7.53
CA ASP A 235 -10.99 16.67 -8.88
C ASP A 235 -9.88 15.71 -9.30
N LEU A 236 -10.23 14.67 -10.02
CA LEU A 236 -9.30 13.66 -10.51
C LEU A 236 -8.58 14.05 -11.81
N SER A 237 -8.87 15.22 -12.38
CA SER A 237 -8.20 15.70 -13.60
C SER A 237 -6.70 15.90 -13.44
N ILE A 238 -6.22 16.05 -12.21
CA ILE A 238 -4.81 16.29 -11.89
C ILE A 238 -4.01 15.00 -11.66
N ILE A 239 -4.66 13.84 -11.61
CA ILE A 239 -3.99 12.57 -11.34
C ILE A 239 -2.92 12.29 -12.40
N PRO A 240 -1.68 11.92 -11.99
CA PRO A 240 -0.57 11.65 -12.91
C PRO A 240 -0.70 10.30 -13.61
N ASN A 241 0.32 9.92 -14.39
CA ASN A 241 0.46 8.55 -14.90
C ASN A 241 0.24 7.55 -13.75
N THR A 242 -0.65 6.58 -13.94
CA THR A 242 -1.08 5.69 -12.87
C THR A 242 -0.94 4.23 -13.29
N TYR A 243 -0.19 3.46 -12.50
CA TYR A 243 -0.29 2.01 -12.48
C TYR A 243 -1.36 1.61 -11.47
N MET A 244 -2.25 0.72 -11.86
CA MET A 244 -3.30 0.23 -10.97
C MET A 244 -3.55 -1.25 -11.17
N GLU A 245 -3.61 -2.00 -10.09
CA GLU A 245 -4.03 -3.40 -10.11
C GLU A 245 -5.13 -3.65 -9.09
N ILE A 246 -6.02 -4.56 -9.42
CA ILE A 246 -7.11 -5.03 -8.56
C ILE A 246 -7.09 -6.55 -8.45
N ALA A 247 -7.63 -7.08 -7.36
CA ALA A 247 -7.78 -8.52 -7.17
C ALA A 247 -9.21 -8.96 -7.53
N GLU A 248 -9.36 -10.18 -8.07
CA GLU A 248 -10.67 -10.68 -8.50
C GLU A 248 -11.66 -10.83 -7.35
N PHE A 249 -11.21 -11.45 -6.25
CA PHE A 249 -12.06 -11.74 -5.07
C PHE A 249 -11.81 -10.71 -3.97
N ASP A 250 -12.13 -9.44 -4.25
CA ASP A 250 -11.87 -8.31 -3.37
C ASP A 250 -13.14 -7.47 -3.16
N CYS A 251 -13.46 -7.18 -1.91
CA CYS A 251 -14.59 -6.32 -1.58
C CYS A 251 -14.39 -4.84 -2.02
N LEU A 252 -13.17 -4.42 -2.30
CA LEU A 252 -12.84 -3.06 -2.76
C LEU A 252 -12.88 -2.92 -4.29
N ARG A 253 -13.11 -4.03 -5.00
CA ARG A 253 -13.00 -4.11 -6.46
C ARG A 253 -13.81 -3.08 -7.20
N ASP A 254 -15.11 -2.93 -6.89
CA ASP A 254 -16.01 -2.06 -7.66
C ASP A 254 -15.64 -0.59 -7.52
N GLY A 255 -15.31 -0.13 -6.30
CA GLY A 255 -14.84 1.24 -6.09
C GLY A 255 -13.56 1.54 -6.87
N ALA A 256 -12.66 0.56 -6.97
CA ALA A 256 -11.44 0.67 -7.74
C ALA A 256 -11.70 0.68 -9.25
N ILE A 257 -12.65 -0.11 -9.76
CA ILE A 257 -13.08 -0.08 -11.18
C ILE A 257 -13.70 1.27 -11.50
N THR A 258 -14.60 1.78 -10.65
CA THR A 258 -15.22 3.09 -10.84
C THR A 258 -14.15 4.20 -10.91
N TYR A 259 -13.16 4.17 -10.03
CA TYR A 259 -12.03 5.12 -10.07
C TYR A 259 -11.26 5.02 -11.40
N LYS A 260 -10.93 3.81 -11.86
CA LYS A 260 -10.29 3.58 -13.17
C LYS A 260 -11.13 4.14 -14.32
N ASP A 261 -12.46 3.93 -14.29
CA ASP A 261 -13.37 4.41 -15.35
C ASP A 261 -13.44 5.94 -15.39
N VAL A 262 -13.46 6.60 -14.22
CA VAL A 262 -13.38 8.07 -14.13
C VAL A 262 -12.07 8.58 -14.74
N LEU A 263 -10.93 7.98 -14.41
CA LEU A 263 -9.64 8.38 -14.98
C LEU A 263 -9.61 8.16 -16.51
N THR A 264 -10.16 7.07 -17.00
CA THR A 264 -10.24 6.78 -18.43
C THR A 264 -11.09 7.84 -19.15
N ASN A 265 -12.24 8.21 -18.60
CA ASN A 265 -13.13 9.24 -19.14
C ASN A 265 -12.48 10.65 -19.12
N LEU A 266 -11.56 10.89 -18.18
CA LEU A 266 -10.75 12.10 -18.12
C LEU A 266 -9.50 12.04 -19.02
N ASN A 267 -9.36 11.00 -19.85
CA ASN A 267 -8.21 10.75 -20.73
C ASN A 267 -6.88 10.71 -19.97
N LYS A 268 -6.88 10.20 -18.74
CA LYS A 268 -5.66 10.00 -17.95
C LYS A 268 -4.94 8.73 -18.40
N ASN A 269 -3.59 8.76 -18.35
CA ASN A 269 -2.79 7.58 -18.65
C ASN A 269 -2.84 6.60 -17.47
N ILE A 270 -3.49 5.46 -17.67
CA ILE A 270 -3.63 4.41 -16.66
C ILE A 270 -3.24 3.05 -17.23
N GLU A 271 -2.22 2.43 -16.61
CA GLU A 271 -1.87 1.03 -16.83
C GLU A 271 -2.65 0.18 -15.81
N PHE A 272 -3.68 -0.52 -16.29
CA PHE A 272 -4.62 -1.24 -15.44
C PHE A 272 -4.47 -2.75 -15.56
N HIS A 273 -4.40 -3.45 -14.43
CA HIS A 273 -4.30 -4.90 -14.32
C HIS A 273 -5.42 -5.49 -13.47
N ASP A 274 -6.28 -6.29 -14.07
CA ASP A 274 -7.24 -7.13 -13.38
C ASP A 274 -6.60 -8.49 -13.09
N VAL A 275 -6.21 -8.73 -11.82
CA VAL A 275 -5.44 -9.91 -11.45
C VAL A 275 -6.39 -11.02 -11.02
N LEU A 276 -6.67 -11.92 -11.97
CA LEU A 276 -7.60 -13.04 -11.76
C LEU A 276 -7.07 -14.06 -10.75
N GLU A 277 -7.93 -14.88 -10.18
CA GLU A 277 -7.63 -15.91 -9.18
C GLU A 277 -6.93 -15.38 -7.91
N THR A 278 -7.06 -14.09 -7.59
CA THR A 278 -6.45 -13.47 -6.41
C THR A 278 -7.48 -12.92 -5.44
N MET A 279 -7.07 -12.74 -4.20
CA MET A 279 -7.81 -12.07 -3.14
C MET A 279 -7.10 -10.80 -2.68
N HIS A 280 -7.82 -9.94 -1.94
CA HIS A 280 -7.23 -8.74 -1.35
C HIS A 280 -5.93 -9.06 -0.61
N GLY A 281 -4.88 -8.28 -0.83
CA GLY A 281 -3.59 -8.46 -0.15
C GLY A 281 -2.81 -9.70 -0.58
N PHE A 282 -3.00 -10.22 -1.79
CA PHE A 282 -2.29 -11.41 -2.27
C PHE A 282 -0.75 -11.27 -2.23
N ASP A 283 -0.23 -10.07 -2.03
CA ASP A 283 1.19 -9.78 -1.81
C ASP A 283 1.79 -10.45 -0.56
N PHE A 284 0.96 -10.91 0.38
CA PHE A 284 1.42 -11.80 1.44
C PHE A 284 2.15 -13.03 0.88
N ALA A 285 1.74 -13.50 -0.28
CA ALA A 285 2.36 -14.60 -1.01
C ALA A 285 3.50 -14.09 -1.94
N ILE A 286 4.44 -13.34 -1.41
CA ILE A 286 5.49 -12.62 -2.15
C ILE A 286 6.27 -13.51 -3.16
N ASN A 287 6.34 -14.81 -2.92
CA ASN A 287 7.05 -15.79 -3.76
C ASN A 287 6.12 -16.52 -4.77
N ALA A 288 4.81 -16.32 -4.70
CA ALA A 288 3.88 -16.91 -5.67
C ALA A 288 4.14 -16.33 -7.07
N LYS A 289 4.06 -17.17 -8.10
CA LYS A 289 4.34 -16.76 -9.48
C LYS A 289 3.47 -15.57 -9.90
N ILE A 290 2.16 -15.64 -9.59
CA ILE A 290 1.23 -14.56 -9.90
C ILE A 290 1.62 -13.23 -9.23
N THR A 291 2.06 -13.26 -7.96
CA THR A 291 2.56 -12.07 -7.25
C THR A 291 3.86 -11.55 -7.89
N ARG A 292 4.75 -12.47 -8.30
CA ARG A 292 6.01 -12.10 -8.97
C ARG A 292 5.77 -11.43 -10.31
N GLU A 293 4.77 -11.87 -11.07
CA GLU A 293 4.34 -11.23 -12.32
C GLU A 293 3.84 -9.81 -12.07
N CYS A 294 2.99 -9.61 -11.07
CA CYS A 294 2.55 -8.26 -10.66
C CYS A 294 3.73 -7.37 -10.25
N VAL A 295 4.64 -7.87 -9.41
CA VAL A 295 5.85 -7.12 -9.02
C VAL A 295 6.69 -6.73 -10.24
N ASN A 296 6.81 -7.60 -11.24
CA ASN A 296 7.53 -7.29 -12.47
C ASN A 296 6.85 -6.16 -13.26
N ASN A 297 5.52 -6.14 -13.35
CA ASN A 297 4.78 -5.08 -14.02
C ASN A 297 4.93 -3.74 -13.27
N ARG A 298 4.81 -3.73 -11.95
CA ARG A 298 5.04 -2.55 -11.11
C ARG A 298 6.44 -1.96 -11.33
N ILE A 299 7.46 -2.83 -11.44
CA ILE A 299 8.85 -2.40 -11.70
C ILE A 299 8.97 -1.79 -13.09
N LYS A 300 8.41 -2.41 -14.13
CA LYS A 300 8.42 -1.85 -15.48
C LYS A 300 7.77 -0.47 -15.55
N PHE A 301 6.64 -0.30 -14.89
CA PHE A 301 5.98 1.00 -14.80
C PHE A 301 6.89 2.05 -14.15
N MET A 302 7.50 1.72 -13.00
CA MET A 302 8.40 2.67 -12.32
C MET A 302 9.67 2.94 -13.14
N GLU A 303 10.21 1.95 -13.85
CA GLU A 303 11.34 2.14 -14.77
C GLU A 303 10.99 3.10 -15.90
N SER A 304 9.78 3.01 -16.47
CA SER A 304 9.35 3.96 -17.53
C SER A 304 9.33 5.39 -17.01
N ILE A 305 8.82 5.61 -15.78
CA ILE A 305 8.81 6.93 -15.13
C ILE A 305 10.23 7.45 -14.85
N PHE A 306 11.12 6.59 -14.36
CA PHE A 306 12.47 7.01 -14.00
C PHE A 306 13.38 7.27 -15.21
N ASN A 307 13.06 6.73 -16.37
CA ASN A 307 13.85 6.88 -17.60
C ASN A 307 13.35 8.04 -18.50
N GLU A 308 12.18 8.63 -18.21
CA GLU A 308 11.72 9.88 -18.82
C GLU A 308 12.55 11.09 -18.33
#